data_2efe0afe1a705d8cca602caff43fabe1
#
_entry.id   2efe0afe1a705d8cca602caff43fabe1
#
_cell.length_a   1.000
_cell.length_b   1.000
_cell.length_c   1.000
_cell.angle_alpha   90.00
_cell.angle_beta   90.00
_cell.angle_gamma   90.00
#
_symmetry.space_group_name_H-M   'P 1'
#
loop_
_entity.id
_entity.type
_entity.pdbx_description
1 polymer ?
#
loop_
_entity_poly.entity_id
_entity_poly.type
_entity_poly.pdbx_seq_one_letter_code
_entity_poly.pdbx_strand_id
1 'polypeptide(L)' 'MQIDKILSSLSEFPKRGAYPKELLMLGIREYREIFFKPYRIIYRVVDENVYILLIADGRRDMQSLLQTRILNN' A
#
# COMPACT_ATOMS: atom_id res chain seq x y z
N MET A 1 13.27 3.43 13.12
CA MET A 1 12.58 3.45 11.85
C MET A 1 11.43 4.44 11.95
N GLN A 2 11.24 5.28 10.94
CA GLN A 2 10.26 6.38 11.06
C GLN A 2 8.91 6.03 10.44
N ILE A 3 8.59 4.76 10.44
CA ILE A 3 7.34 4.28 9.85
C ILE A 3 6.13 4.85 10.58
N ASP A 4 6.27 5.12 11.87
CA ASP A 4 5.18 5.69 12.66
C ASP A 4 4.77 7.08 12.15
N LYS A 5 5.74 7.88 11.72
CA LYS A 5 5.46 9.20 11.15
C LYS A 5 4.71 9.07 9.83
N ILE A 6 5.07 8.07 9.04
CA ILE A 6 4.40 7.81 7.76
C ILE A 6 2.96 7.37 8.00
N LEU A 7 2.74 6.48 8.95
CA LEU A 7 1.40 6.02 9.28
C LEU A 7 0.54 7.16 9.84
N SER A 8 1.12 8.02 10.67
CA SER A 8 0.43 9.22 11.16
C SER A 8 0.07 10.16 10.03
N SER A 9 0.99 10.35 9.07
CA SER A 9 0.76 11.16 7.88
C SER A 9 -0.41 10.61 7.05
N LEU A 10 -0.53 9.29 6.94
CA LEU A 10 -1.64 8.66 6.24
C LEU A 10 -2.97 8.89 6.95
N SER A 11 -2.97 8.97 8.28
CA SER A 11 -4.18 9.28 9.01
C SER A 11 -4.70 10.68 8.70
N GLU A 12 -3.80 11.65 8.46
CA GLU A 12 -4.18 13.00 8.08
C GLU A 12 -4.51 13.13 6.60
N PHE A 13 -3.72 12.48 5.74
CA PHE A 13 -3.86 12.57 4.29
C PHE A 13 -3.94 11.17 3.68
N PRO A 14 -5.05 10.45 3.90
CA PRO A 14 -5.11 9.04 3.49
C PRO A 14 -5.03 8.83 1.98
N LYS A 15 -5.33 9.85 1.18
CA LYS A 15 -5.31 9.73 -0.28
C LYS A 15 -4.05 10.29 -0.91
N ARG A 16 -2.99 10.50 -0.12
CA ARG A 16 -1.74 11.07 -0.64
C ARG A 16 -0.95 10.10 -1.51
N GLY A 17 -1.16 8.81 -1.34
CA GLY A 17 -0.42 7.79 -2.07
C GLY A 17 -0.90 7.62 -3.50
N ALA A 18 -0.07 6.98 -4.31
CA ALA A 18 -0.42 6.64 -5.69
C ALA A 18 -1.04 5.26 -5.77
N TYR A 19 -1.68 4.95 -6.89
CA TYR A 19 -2.16 3.60 -7.13
C TYR A 19 -1.00 2.69 -7.52
N PRO A 20 -0.88 1.48 -6.92
CA PRO A 20 0.16 0.55 -7.32
C PRO A 20 -0.04 0.12 -8.77
N LYS A 21 1.03 0.20 -9.57
CA LYS A 21 0.95 -0.14 -11.00
C LYS A 21 0.52 -1.58 -11.22
N GLU A 22 0.95 -2.49 -10.35
CA GLU A 22 0.61 -3.91 -10.43
C GLU A 22 -0.89 -4.15 -10.31
N LEU A 23 -1.57 -3.31 -9.52
CA LEU A 23 -3.01 -3.42 -9.32
C LEU A 23 -3.78 -2.64 -10.37
N LEU A 24 -3.23 -1.52 -10.85
CA LEU A 24 -3.85 -0.77 -11.93
C LEU A 24 -3.97 -1.62 -13.19
N MET A 25 -2.99 -2.45 -13.48
CA MET A 25 -3.03 -3.36 -14.62
C MET A 25 -4.20 -4.32 -14.55
N LEU A 26 -4.70 -4.60 -13.35
CA LEU A 26 -5.84 -5.47 -13.12
C LEU A 26 -7.14 -4.68 -12.91
N GLY A 27 -7.09 -3.36 -13.07
CA GLY A 27 -8.26 -2.51 -12.85
C GLY A 27 -8.61 -2.29 -11.40
N ILE A 28 -7.72 -2.60 -10.48
CA ILE A 28 -7.96 -2.49 -9.04
C ILE A 28 -7.44 -1.13 -8.57
N ARG A 29 -8.34 -0.31 -8.03
CA ARG A 29 -8.04 1.04 -7.53
C ARG A 29 -8.42 1.21 -6.07
N GLU A 30 -8.52 0.13 -5.33
CA GLU A 30 -8.93 0.14 -3.93
C GLU A 30 -7.75 0.37 -2.99
N TYR A 31 -6.54 0.23 -3.50
CA TYR A 31 -5.31 0.32 -2.72
C TYR A 31 -4.43 1.45 -3.22
N ARG A 32 -3.66 2.02 -2.29
CA ARG A 32 -2.67 3.04 -2.61
C ARG A 32 -1.32 2.62 -2.05
N GLU A 33 -0.26 3.27 -2.50
CA GLU A 33 1.07 2.98 -1.97
C GLU A 33 1.84 4.26 -1.70
N ILE A 34 2.73 4.19 -0.73
CA ILE A 34 3.76 5.20 -0.51
C ILE A 34 5.09 4.48 -0.35
N PHE A 35 6.16 5.23 -0.64
CA PHE A 35 7.51 4.72 -0.50
C PHE A 35 8.14 5.22 0.78
N PHE A 36 8.79 4.32 1.49
CA PHE A 36 9.73 4.64 2.55
C PHE A 36 10.94 3.75 2.30
N LYS A 37 11.87 4.27 1.51
CA LYS A 37 12.99 3.49 0.98
C LYS A 37 13.66 2.65 2.04
N PRO A 38 13.92 1.37 1.79
CA PRO A 38 13.67 0.64 0.53
C PRO A 38 12.27 0.00 0.44
N TYR A 39 11.34 0.38 1.29
CA TYR A 39 10.06 -0.29 1.44
C TYR A 39 8.95 0.38 0.64
N ARG A 40 8.03 -0.46 0.17
CA ARG A 40 6.74 -0.03 -0.36
C ARG A 40 5.68 -0.39 0.66
N ILE A 41 4.82 0.58 0.98
CA ILE A 41 3.73 0.40 1.91
C ILE A 41 2.43 0.46 1.11
N ILE A 42 1.73 -0.66 1.05
CA ILE A 42 0.46 -0.77 0.33
C ILE A 42 -0.65 -0.70 1.37
N TYR A 43 -1.59 0.21 1.17
CA TYR A 43 -2.66 0.44 2.12
C TYR A 43 -3.99 0.67 1.41
N ARG A 44 -5.05 0.60 2.19
CA ARG A 44 -6.40 0.81 1.74
C ARG A 44 -7.10 1.75 2.71
N VAL A 45 -7.96 2.63 2.18
CA VAL A 45 -8.76 3.54 2.98
C VAL A 45 -10.20 3.06 2.93
N VAL A 46 -10.78 2.81 4.11
CA VAL A 46 -12.20 2.45 4.25
C VAL A 46 -12.81 3.43 5.22
N ASP A 47 -13.77 4.22 4.76
CA ASP A 47 -14.31 5.35 5.48
C ASP A 47 -13.18 6.31 5.83
N GLU A 48 -12.86 6.51 7.10
CA GLU A 48 -11.75 7.38 7.52
C GLU A 48 -10.59 6.58 8.08
N ASN A 49 -10.62 5.25 7.93
CA ASN A 49 -9.63 4.36 8.49
C ASN A 49 -8.65 3.89 7.44
N VAL A 50 -7.39 3.80 7.83
CA VAL A 50 -6.32 3.30 6.97
C VAL A 50 -5.93 1.90 7.42
N TYR A 51 -5.95 0.97 6.49
CA TYR A 51 -5.59 -0.42 6.73
C TYR A 51 -4.35 -0.76 5.91
N ILE A 52 -3.31 -1.20 6.58
CA ILE A 52 -2.07 -1.60 5.92
C ILE A 52 -2.24 -3.03 5.41
N LEU A 53 -2.10 -3.20 4.10
CA LEU A 53 -2.16 -4.52 3.50
C LEU A 53 -0.79 -5.20 3.55
N LEU A 54 0.27 -4.46 3.22
CA LEU A 54 1.58 -5.05 2.99
C LEU A 54 2.65 -3.99 3.14
N ILE A 55 3.74 -4.36 3.80
CA ILE A 55 4.98 -3.58 3.81
C ILE A 55 6.08 -4.52 3.32
N ALA A 56 6.68 -4.21 2.19
CA ALA A 56 7.70 -5.06 1.59
C ALA A 56 8.79 -4.23 0.93
N ASP A 57 9.98 -4.81 0.85
CA ASP A 57 11.08 -4.22 0.10
C ASP A 57 10.65 -4.05 -1.36
N GLY A 58 10.89 -2.87 -1.90
CA GLY A 58 10.46 -2.53 -3.26
C GLY A 58 11.10 -3.37 -4.36
N ARG A 59 12.14 -4.15 -4.03
CA ARG A 59 12.79 -5.07 -4.98
C ARG A 59 12.09 -6.43 -5.05
N ARG A 60 11.16 -6.70 -4.14
CA ARG A 60 10.41 -7.96 -4.14
C ARG A 60 9.45 -8.00 -5.32
N ASP A 61 9.06 -9.20 -5.69
CA ASP A 61 8.01 -9.41 -6.69
C ASP A 61 6.67 -9.00 -6.08
N MET A 62 6.34 -7.73 -6.23
CA MET A 62 5.14 -7.16 -5.64
C MET A 62 3.87 -7.75 -6.24
N GLN A 63 3.90 -8.12 -7.54
CA GLN A 63 2.73 -8.68 -8.17
C GLN A 63 2.30 -9.98 -7.51
N SER A 64 3.25 -10.89 -7.28
CA SER A 64 2.96 -12.16 -6.59
C SER A 64 2.54 -11.92 -5.15
N LEU A 65 3.20 -11.01 -4.44
CA LEU A 65 2.85 -10.70 -3.07
C LEU A 65 1.44 -10.15 -2.96
N LEU A 66 1.08 -9.23 -3.85
CA LEU A 66 -0.25 -8.61 -3.84
C LEU A 66 -1.32 -9.61 -4.23
N GLN A 67 -1.06 -10.45 -5.23
CA GLN A 67 -2.01 -11.49 -5.62
C GLN A 67 -2.29 -12.43 -4.45
N THR A 68 -1.26 -12.85 -3.75
CA THR A 68 -1.42 -13.73 -2.58
C THR A 68 -2.26 -13.06 -1.50
N ARG A 69 -1.97 -11.81 -1.21
CA ARG A 69 -2.67 -11.08 -0.14
C ARG A 69 -4.12 -10.77 -0.48
N ILE A 70 -4.40 -10.48 -1.75
CA ILE A 70 -5.73 -10.05 -2.17
C ILE A 70 -6.61 -11.23 -2.55
N LEU A 71 -6.06 -12.20 -3.29
CA LEU A 71 -6.83 -13.30 -3.85
C LEU A 71 -6.95 -14.51 -2.93
N ASN A 72 -5.98 -14.71 -2.05
CA ASN A 72 -5.96 -15.88 -1.14
C ASN A 72 -6.27 -15.50 0.30
N ASN A 73 -6.99 -14.47 0.46
CA ASN A 73 -7.30 -13.94 1.78
C ASN A 73 -8.48 -14.66 2.39
#